data_3208758022102dff818f5bebe3ec8837
#
_entry.id   3208758022102dff818f5bebe3ec8837
#
_cell.length_a   1.000
_cell.length_b   1.000
_cell.length_c   1.000
_cell.angle_alpha   90.00
_cell.angle_beta   90.00
_cell.angle_gamma   90.00
#
_symmetry.space_group_name_H-M   'P 1'
#
loop_
_entity.id
_entity.type
_entity.pdbx_description
1 polymer ?
#
loop_
_entity_poly.entity_id
_entity_poly.type
_entity_poly.pdbx_seq_one_letter_code
_entity_poly.pdbx_strand_id
1 'polypeptide(L)'
;MSTAYLTGRLLVATPQVEGAIFRRSVILLLHHDDDGAQGVVLNRPLEASVDTVLPGWQAVTTVPQTLFQGGPVSTDSAIGIVTVPGDHADPMGVRKLFGGIGVVDLDAPPPLVAAEVAGLRIFAGYAGWSDGQLENEIRRGDWYVVEAEARDPFTEYPARLWSDVLRRQRDNLAFVALFPDEPDLN
;
A
#
# COMPACT_ATOMS: atom_id res chain seq x y z
N MET A 1 5.23 -27.45 10.37
CA MET A 1 4.55 -26.22 10.82
C MET A 1 4.25 -25.35 9.62
N SER A 2 3.02 -24.95 9.48
CA SER A 2 2.64 -24.03 8.42
C SER A 2 3.22 -22.64 8.73
N THR A 3 3.94 -22.07 7.77
CA THR A 3 4.36 -20.69 7.86
C THR A 3 3.12 -19.79 7.76
N ALA A 4 2.95 -18.88 8.70
CA ALA A 4 1.85 -17.92 8.63
C ALA A 4 2.16 -16.92 7.54
N TYR A 5 1.31 -16.89 6.50
CA TYR A 5 1.43 -15.90 5.44
C TYR A 5 0.82 -14.57 5.86
N LEU A 6 1.37 -13.50 5.36
CA LEU A 6 1.05 -12.14 5.78
C LEU A 6 0.24 -11.35 4.73
N THR A 7 -0.28 -12.03 3.71
CA THR A 7 -1.13 -11.41 2.70
C THR A 7 -2.25 -10.60 3.37
N GLY A 8 -2.42 -9.36 2.94
CA GLY A 8 -3.42 -8.45 3.50
C GLY A 8 -2.97 -7.65 4.71
N ARG A 9 -1.77 -7.93 5.24
CA ARG A 9 -1.20 -7.18 6.36
C ARG A 9 -0.45 -5.96 5.87
N LEU A 10 -0.19 -5.03 6.79
CA LEU A 10 0.74 -3.93 6.54
C LEU A 10 2.13 -4.27 7.08
N LEU A 11 3.13 -3.88 6.32
CA LEU A 11 4.51 -3.79 6.80
C LEU A 11 4.82 -2.33 7.05
N VAL A 12 5.16 -1.99 8.27
CA VAL A 12 5.51 -0.62 8.66
C VAL A 12 7.01 -0.57 8.91
N ALA A 13 7.72 0.28 8.19
CA ALA A 13 9.17 0.38 8.31
C ALA A 13 9.56 0.80 9.72
N THR A 14 10.51 0.07 10.33
CA THR A 14 11.08 0.48 11.62
C THR A 14 12.00 1.68 11.41
N PRO A 15 12.36 2.43 12.47
CA PRO A 15 13.24 3.60 12.32
C PRO A 15 14.62 3.29 11.73
N GLN A 16 15.06 2.03 11.73
CA GLN A 16 16.36 1.66 11.15
C GLN A 16 16.34 1.52 9.62
N VAL A 17 15.17 1.47 9.01
CA VAL A 17 15.06 1.33 7.54
C VAL A 17 15.43 2.64 6.87
N GLU A 18 16.34 2.56 5.90
CA GLU A 18 16.83 3.71 5.15
C GLU A 18 16.44 3.60 3.67
N GLY A 19 16.73 4.64 2.91
CA GLY A 19 16.45 4.69 1.48
C GLY A 19 15.20 5.51 1.15
N ALA A 20 15.22 6.12 -0.03
CA ALA A 20 14.20 7.10 -0.43
C ALA A 20 12.77 6.53 -0.51
N ILE A 21 12.65 5.24 -0.84
CA ILE A 21 11.34 4.60 -1.02
C ILE A 21 10.86 3.98 0.28
N PHE A 22 11.74 3.31 1.03
CA PHE A 22 11.32 2.46 2.13
C PHE A 22 11.41 3.10 3.51
N ARG A 23 12.15 4.20 3.65
CA ARG A 23 12.20 4.93 4.93
C ARG A 23 10.80 5.43 5.30
N ARG A 24 10.33 5.06 6.50
CA ARG A 24 8.98 5.38 6.99
C ARG A 24 7.86 4.94 6.06
N SER A 25 8.10 3.89 5.29
CA SER A 25 7.08 3.36 4.39
C SER A 25 6.04 2.53 5.13
N VAL A 26 4.84 2.51 4.57
CA VAL A 26 3.77 1.59 4.92
C VAL A 26 3.44 0.81 3.66
N ILE A 27 3.57 -0.51 3.72
CA ILE A 27 3.38 -1.38 2.56
C ILE A 27 2.19 -2.29 2.81
N LEU A 28 1.29 -2.35 1.85
CA LEU A 28 0.21 -3.34 1.84
C LEU A 28 0.69 -4.58 1.11
N LEU A 29 0.75 -5.73 1.79
CA LEU A 29 1.12 -6.98 1.16
C LEU A 29 -0.05 -7.52 0.36
N LEU A 30 0.15 -7.60 -0.95
CA LEU A 30 -0.86 -8.12 -1.87
C LEU A 30 -0.77 -9.63 -2.00
N HIS A 31 0.42 -10.20 -1.82
CA HIS A 31 0.68 -11.62 -1.94
C HIS A 31 1.89 -12.00 -1.09
N HIS A 32 1.81 -13.15 -0.43
CA HIS A 32 2.91 -13.73 0.33
C HIS A 32 2.76 -15.25 0.36
N ASP A 33 3.80 -15.96 -0.07
CA ASP A 33 3.87 -17.42 -0.02
C ASP A 33 5.32 -17.87 0.14
N ASP A 34 5.58 -19.17 -0.07
CA ASP A 34 6.92 -19.74 0.04
C ASP A 34 7.89 -19.20 -1.03
N ASP A 35 7.38 -18.73 -2.16
CA ASP A 35 8.20 -18.22 -3.26
C ASP A 35 8.55 -16.73 -3.13
N GLY A 36 8.02 -16.06 -2.13
CA GLY A 36 8.30 -14.66 -1.88
C GLY A 36 7.06 -13.83 -1.55
N ALA A 37 7.17 -12.53 -1.75
CA ALA A 37 6.08 -11.61 -1.44
C ALA A 37 6.06 -10.43 -2.43
N GLN A 38 4.89 -9.82 -2.57
CA GLN A 38 4.69 -8.60 -3.34
C GLN A 38 3.77 -7.67 -2.58
N GLY A 39 4.05 -6.37 -2.66
CA GLY A 39 3.24 -5.36 -2.02
C GLY A 39 3.39 -4.02 -2.69
N VAL A 40 2.61 -3.04 -2.22
CA VAL A 40 2.68 -1.67 -2.70
C VAL A 40 2.92 -0.72 -1.54
N VAL A 41 3.84 0.21 -1.73
CA VAL A 41 4.08 1.30 -0.78
C VAL A 41 2.90 2.27 -0.88
N LEU A 42 2.26 2.55 0.25
CA LEU A 42 1.01 3.31 0.27
C LEU A 42 1.20 4.82 0.42
N ASN A 43 2.36 5.27 0.85
CA ASN A 43 2.57 6.66 1.29
C ASN A 43 3.66 7.41 0.52
N ARG A 44 3.78 7.13 -0.78
CA ARG A 44 4.75 7.82 -1.65
C ARG A 44 4.04 8.43 -2.86
N PRO A 45 3.33 9.57 -2.69
CA PRO A 45 2.73 10.24 -3.83
C PRO A 45 3.80 10.79 -4.76
N LEU A 46 3.54 10.72 -6.06
CA LEU A 46 4.39 11.30 -7.10
C LEU A 46 3.80 12.62 -7.58
N GLU A 47 4.62 13.48 -8.15
CA GLU A 47 4.18 14.70 -8.83
C GLU A 47 3.83 14.39 -10.30
N ALA A 48 3.08 13.31 -10.52
CA ALA A 48 2.76 12.83 -11.85
C ALA A 48 1.24 12.73 -12.00
N SER A 49 0.71 13.38 -13.06
CA SER A 49 -0.69 13.29 -13.37
C SER A 49 -1.07 11.89 -13.82
N VAL A 50 -2.14 11.35 -13.26
CA VAL A 50 -2.68 10.05 -13.66
C VAL A 50 -3.08 10.08 -15.15
N ASP A 51 -3.72 11.16 -15.61
CA ASP A 51 -4.19 11.27 -16.98
C ASP A 51 -3.07 11.26 -18.03
N THR A 52 -1.84 11.59 -17.64
CA THR A 52 -0.70 11.55 -18.55
C THR A 52 -0.41 10.11 -19.01
N VAL A 53 -0.62 9.12 -18.14
CA VAL A 53 -0.36 7.70 -18.41
C VAL A 53 -1.66 6.92 -18.64
N LEU A 54 -2.73 7.30 -17.94
CA LEU A 54 -4.02 6.59 -17.95
C LEU A 54 -5.14 7.61 -18.14
N PRO A 55 -5.40 8.07 -19.39
CA PRO A 55 -6.43 9.08 -19.64
C PRO A 55 -7.80 8.66 -19.11
N GLY A 56 -8.47 9.57 -18.42
CA GLY A 56 -9.80 9.36 -17.86
C GLY A 56 -9.80 8.82 -16.43
N TRP A 57 -8.66 8.37 -15.90
CA TRP A 57 -8.61 7.80 -14.57
C TRP A 57 -8.39 8.81 -13.44
N GLN A 58 -7.78 9.96 -13.72
CA GLN A 58 -7.45 10.93 -12.66
C GLN A 58 -8.69 11.41 -11.90
N ALA A 59 -9.78 11.71 -12.61
CA ALA A 59 -10.99 12.23 -12.00
C ALA A 59 -11.67 11.23 -11.06
N VAL A 60 -11.38 9.93 -11.19
CA VAL A 60 -11.98 8.88 -10.37
C VAL A 60 -11.06 8.39 -9.26
N THR A 61 -9.84 8.91 -9.17
CA THR A 61 -8.92 8.57 -8.08
C THR A 61 -9.23 9.35 -6.82
N THR A 62 -8.88 8.76 -5.67
CA THR A 62 -9.02 9.40 -4.37
C THR A 62 -7.96 10.49 -4.20
N VAL A 63 -8.32 11.58 -3.51
CA VAL A 63 -7.40 12.69 -3.21
C VAL A 63 -6.25 12.21 -2.33
N PRO A 64 -4.99 12.59 -2.58
CA PRO A 64 -4.50 13.40 -3.70
C PRO A 64 -4.55 12.64 -5.02
N GLN A 65 -5.08 13.29 -6.06
CA GLN A 65 -5.33 12.68 -7.37
C GLN A 65 -4.06 12.65 -8.21
N THR A 66 -3.11 11.84 -7.79
CA THR A 66 -1.82 11.67 -8.45
C THR A 66 -1.47 10.19 -8.48
N LEU A 67 -0.46 9.83 -9.26
CA LEU A 67 0.14 8.50 -9.17
C LEU A 67 0.91 8.37 -7.86
N PHE A 68 0.94 7.16 -7.31
CA PHE A 68 1.76 6.83 -6.14
C PHE A 68 2.87 5.88 -6.58
N GLN A 69 4.05 6.03 -5.98
CA GLN A 69 5.13 5.09 -6.20
C GLN A 69 4.92 3.85 -5.32
N GLY A 70 4.55 2.74 -5.93
CA GLY A 70 4.29 1.49 -5.20
C GLY A 70 5.54 0.70 -4.85
N GLY A 71 6.67 1.00 -5.49
CA GLY A 71 7.95 0.35 -5.23
C GLY A 71 8.90 0.45 -6.40
N PRO A 72 10.10 -0.12 -6.27
CA PRO A 72 11.15 -0.01 -7.27
C PRO A 72 11.06 -1.01 -8.41
N VAL A 73 10.18 -2.02 -8.33
CA VAL A 73 10.09 -3.08 -9.34
C VAL A 73 9.04 -2.70 -10.38
N SER A 74 9.35 -2.90 -11.66
CA SER A 74 8.44 -2.65 -12.78
C SER A 74 7.77 -1.28 -12.72
N THR A 75 8.56 -0.23 -12.61
CA THR A 75 8.08 1.14 -12.41
C THR A 75 7.29 1.69 -13.60
N ASP A 76 7.34 1.03 -14.75
CA ASP A 76 6.53 1.33 -15.92
C ASP A 76 5.16 0.61 -15.92
N SER A 77 4.91 -0.21 -14.92
CA SER A 77 3.63 -0.90 -14.74
C SER A 77 2.79 -0.20 -13.68
N ALA A 78 1.47 -0.25 -13.84
CA ALA A 78 0.54 0.37 -12.90
C ALA A 78 -0.42 -0.67 -12.31
N ILE A 79 -0.73 -0.51 -11.03
CA ILE A 79 -1.73 -1.31 -10.32
C ILE A 79 -2.77 -0.35 -9.76
N GLY A 80 -4.04 -0.58 -10.08
CA GLY A 80 -5.15 0.17 -9.49
C GLY A 80 -5.71 -0.62 -8.29
N ILE A 81 -5.66 -0.02 -7.12
CA ILE A 81 -6.23 -0.60 -5.89
C ILE A 81 -7.55 0.11 -5.61
N VAL A 82 -8.57 -0.66 -5.26
CA VAL A 82 -9.90 -0.14 -4.94
C VAL A 82 -10.40 -0.71 -3.63
N THR A 83 -11.34 0.00 -3.00
CA THR A 83 -12.12 -0.56 -1.91
C THR A 83 -13.58 -0.66 -2.36
N VAL A 84 -14.17 -1.83 -2.13
CA VAL A 84 -15.55 -2.13 -2.53
C VAL A 84 -16.38 -2.26 -1.26
N PRO A 85 -17.39 -1.40 -1.05
CA PRO A 85 -18.22 -1.50 0.15
C PRO A 85 -19.17 -2.69 0.07
N GLY A 86 -19.40 -3.34 1.23
CA GLY A 86 -20.38 -4.39 1.38
C GLY A 86 -19.98 -5.76 0.85
N ASP A 87 -20.90 -6.71 0.93
CA ASP A 87 -20.72 -8.11 0.52
C ASP A 87 -21.37 -8.38 -0.85
N HIS A 88 -21.35 -7.41 -1.74
CA HIS A 88 -21.92 -7.58 -3.07
C HIS A 88 -21.00 -8.40 -3.97
N ALA A 89 -21.57 -8.93 -5.05
CA ALA A 89 -20.80 -9.59 -6.09
C ALA A 89 -19.71 -8.63 -6.62
N ASP A 90 -18.60 -9.20 -7.14
CA ASP A 90 -17.51 -8.39 -7.65
C ASP A 90 -18.00 -7.42 -8.73
N PRO A 91 -17.72 -6.10 -8.60
CA PRO A 91 -18.03 -5.15 -9.65
C PRO A 91 -17.31 -5.50 -10.95
N MET A 92 -17.87 -5.05 -12.05
CA MET A 92 -17.23 -5.23 -13.35
C MET A 92 -15.84 -4.58 -13.36
N GLY A 93 -14.83 -5.36 -13.79
CA GLY A 93 -13.45 -4.88 -13.85
C GLY A 93 -12.70 -4.89 -12.53
N VAL A 94 -13.31 -5.40 -11.44
CA VAL A 94 -12.68 -5.47 -10.13
C VAL A 94 -12.54 -6.92 -9.69
N ARG A 95 -11.34 -7.28 -9.24
CA ARG A 95 -11.08 -8.58 -8.62
C ARG A 95 -10.79 -8.36 -7.14
N LYS A 96 -11.65 -8.87 -6.28
CA LYS A 96 -11.47 -8.77 -4.83
C LYS A 96 -10.27 -9.61 -4.39
N LEU A 97 -9.49 -9.07 -3.46
CA LEU A 97 -8.34 -9.74 -2.88
C LEU A 97 -8.61 -10.17 -1.43
N PHE A 98 -8.90 -9.22 -0.55
CA PHE A 98 -9.13 -9.46 0.87
C PHE A 98 -9.75 -8.20 1.50
N GLY A 99 -10.50 -8.35 2.58
CA GLY A 99 -10.89 -7.24 3.47
C GLY A 99 -11.53 -6.03 2.78
N GLY A 100 -12.30 -6.22 1.73
CA GLY A 100 -12.89 -5.10 0.99
C GLY A 100 -11.94 -4.45 -0.01
N ILE A 101 -10.71 -4.93 -0.12
CA ILE A 101 -9.70 -4.42 -1.05
C ILE A 101 -9.70 -5.29 -2.31
N GLY A 102 -9.57 -4.64 -3.45
CA GLY A 102 -9.45 -5.33 -4.73
C GLY A 102 -8.52 -4.61 -5.68
N VAL A 103 -8.26 -5.25 -6.81
CA VAL A 103 -7.52 -4.65 -7.93
C VAL A 103 -8.48 -4.40 -9.07
N VAL A 104 -8.28 -3.29 -9.77
CA VAL A 104 -9.12 -2.90 -10.89
C VAL A 104 -8.39 -3.10 -12.21
N ASP A 105 -9.13 -3.54 -13.21
CA ASP A 105 -8.66 -3.59 -14.59
C ASP A 105 -8.60 -2.16 -15.14
N LEU A 106 -7.40 -1.66 -15.38
CA LEU A 106 -7.19 -0.30 -15.87
C LEU A 106 -7.56 -0.13 -17.36
N ASP A 107 -7.91 -1.20 -18.04
CA ASP A 107 -8.48 -1.16 -19.40
C ASP A 107 -10.00 -1.02 -19.38
N ALA A 108 -10.64 -1.16 -18.20
CA ALA A 108 -12.07 -0.96 -18.05
C ALA A 108 -12.43 0.53 -18.14
N PRO A 109 -13.68 0.88 -18.51
CA PRO A 109 -14.11 2.29 -18.54
C PRO A 109 -14.11 2.90 -17.12
N PRO A 110 -13.33 3.98 -16.87
CA PRO A 110 -13.22 4.56 -15.53
C PRO A 110 -14.56 4.93 -14.87
N PRO A 111 -15.53 5.53 -15.57
CA PRO A 111 -16.80 5.89 -14.93
C PRO A 111 -17.59 4.69 -14.41
N LEU A 112 -17.49 3.54 -15.08
CA LEU A 112 -18.21 2.33 -14.65
C LEU A 112 -17.59 1.75 -13.40
N VAL A 113 -16.26 1.79 -13.29
CA VAL A 113 -15.56 1.35 -12.07
C VAL A 113 -15.86 2.30 -10.91
N ALA A 114 -15.80 3.61 -11.15
CA ALA A 114 -16.00 4.63 -10.13
C ALA A 114 -17.35 4.51 -9.43
N ALA A 115 -18.39 4.09 -10.16
CA ALA A 115 -19.73 3.95 -9.61
C ALA A 115 -19.84 2.83 -8.58
N GLU A 116 -18.91 1.88 -8.57
CA GLU A 116 -18.98 0.66 -7.76
C GLU A 116 -17.98 0.65 -6.61
N VAL A 117 -17.08 1.63 -6.51
CA VAL A 117 -16.01 1.63 -5.52
C VAL A 117 -16.08 2.86 -4.63
N ALA A 118 -15.60 2.74 -3.38
CA ALA A 118 -15.55 3.83 -2.42
C ALA A 118 -14.20 4.53 -2.40
N GLY A 119 -13.17 3.92 -2.96
CA GLY A 119 -11.85 4.52 -3.08
C GLY A 119 -11.08 3.86 -4.21
N LEU A 120 -10.19 4.63 -4.84
CA LEU A 120 -9.37 4.14 -5.94
C LEU A 120 -8.04 4.90 -5.94
N ARG A 121 -6.94 4.16 -6.03
CA ARG A 121 -5.60 4.75 -6.13
C ARG A 121 -4.74 3.92 -7.06
N ILE A 122 -3.91 4.59 -7.84
CA ILE A 122 -3.07 3.95 -8.84
C ILE A 122 -1.60 4.06 -8.42
N PHE A 123 -0.95 2.91 -8.38
CA PHE A 123 0.45 2.77 -7.94
C PHE A 123 1.31 2.40 -9.15
N ALA A 124 2.42 3.11 -9.33
CA ALA A 124 3.43 2.78 -10.32
C ALA A 124 4.50 1.91 -9.65
N GLY A 125 4.74 0.73 -10.21
CA GLY A 125 5.69 -0.21 -9.63
C GLY A 125 5.18 -0.89 -8.36
N TYR A 126 5.99 -1.80 -7.84
CA TYR A 126 5.67 -2.54 -6.63
C TYR A 126 6.95 -2.88 -5.86
N ALA A 127 6.78 -3.33 -4.61
CA ALA A 127 7.85 -3.88 -3.78
C ALA A 127 7.80 -5.39 -3.85
N GLY A 128 8.95 -6.03 -4.02
CA GLY A 128 9.04 -7.48 -4.13
C GLY A 128 10.08 -8.05 -3.18
N TRP A 129 9.82 -9.26 -2.71
CA TRP A 129 10.72 -10.03 -1.87
C TRP A 129 10.88 -11.41 -2.48
N SER A 130 12.13 -11.86 -2.56
CA SER A 130 12.43 -13.21 -2.99
C SER A 130 12.10 -14.21 -1.89
N ASP A 131 12.22 -15.50 -2.19
CA ASP A 131 12.01 -16.61 -1.27
C ASP A 131 12.77 -16.37 0.05
N GLY A 132 12.05 -16.32 1.16
CA GLY A 132 12.61 -16.14 2.50
C GLY A 132 13.12 -14.74 2.84
N GLN A 133 13.15 -13.82 1.88
CA GLN A 133 13.71 -12.49 2.10
C GLN A 133 12.89 -11.70 3.11
N LEU A 134 11.56 -11.69 2.96
CA LEU A 134 10.69 -10.93 3.87
C LEU A 134 10.82 -11.45 5.31
N GLU A 135 10.81 -12.77 5.49
CA GLU A 135 10.94 -13.37 6.80
C GLU A 135 12.27 -12.98 7.45
N ASN A 136 13.36 -12.95 6.68
CA ASN A 136 14.66 -12.53 7.19
C ASN A 136 14.66 -11.04 7.58
N GLU A 137 14.03 -10.18 6.80
CA GLU A 137 13.94 -8.75 7.12
C GLU A 137 13.10 -8.51 8.37
N ILE A 138 12.01 -9.25 8.56
CA ILE A 138 11.19 -9.15 9.77
C ILE A 138 12.02 -9.60 10.99
N ARG A 139 12.75 -10.69 10.89
CA ARG A 139 13.62 -11.17 12.00
C ARG A 139 14.72 -10.17 12.32
N ARG A 140 15.25 -9.48 11.32
CA ARG A 140 16.28 -8.45 11.48
C ARG A 140 15.75 -7.18 12.12
N GLY A 141 14.43 -7.00 12.16
CA GLY A 141 13.79 -5.83 12.75
C GLY A 141 13.55 -4.68 11.78
N ASP A 142 13.44 -4.96 10.47
CA ASP A 142 13.16 -3.93 9.49
C ASP A 142 11.67 -3.56 9.43
N TRP A 143 10.79 -4.48 9.74
CA TRP A 143 9.35 -4.30 9.55
C TRP A 143 8.56 -4.66 10.80
N TYR A 144 7.62 -3.78 11.18
CA TYR A 144 6.52 -4.15 12.06
C TYR A 144 5.40 -4.71 11.20
N VAL A 145 4.81 -5.83 11.60
CA VAL A 145 3.67 -6.43 10.90
C VAL A 145 2.41 -6.08 11.69
N VAL A 146 1.48 -5.37 11.06
CA VAL A 146 0.26 -4.91 11.72
C VAL A 146 -0.96 -5.15 10.82
N GLU A 147 -2.15 -5.11 11.43
CA GLU A 147 -3.40 -5.24 10.69
C GLU A 147 -3.63 -4.04 9.78
N ALA A 148 -4.12 -4.32 8.57
CA ALA A 148 -4.54 -3.28 7.65
C ALA A 148 -6.00 -2.91 7.88
N GLU A 149 -6.33 -1.66 7.62
CA GLU A 149 -7.71 -1.20 7.48
C GLU A 149 -7.96 -0.85 6.02
N ALA A 150 -9.21 -1.04 5.55
CA ALA A 150 -9.55 -0.81 4.15
C ALA A 150 -9.30 0.63 3.71
N ARG A 151 -9.28 1.59 4.63
CA ARG A 151 -9.00 3.01 4.36
C ARG A 151 -7.53 3.32 4.14
N ASP A 152 -6.62 2.45 4.59
CA ASP A 152 -5.18 2.75 4.56
C ASP A 152 -4.63 3.08 3.17
N PRO A 153 -4.96 2.32 2.10
CA PRO A 153 -4.47 2.65 0.77
C PRO A 153 -4.99 3.96 0.20
N PHE A 154 -6.06 4.51 0.79
CA PHE A 154 -6.78 5.67 0.24
C PHE A 154 -6.70 6.91 1.13
N THR A 155 -5.70 6.99 2.00
CA THR A 155 -5.53 8.14 2.87
C THR A 155 -5.37 9.43 2.07
N GLU A 156 -6.07 10.49 2.51
CA GLU A 156 -5.89 11.83 1.95
C GLU A 156 -4.58 12.48 2.41
N TYR A 157 -3.95 11.91 3.44
CA TYR A 157 -2.74 12.46 4.06
C TYR A 157 -1.61 11.43 4.08
N PRO A 158 -1.07 11.06 2.92
CA PRO A 158 -0.05 10.02 2.85
C PRO A 158 1.20 10.32 3.71
N ALA A 159 1.55 11.58 3.89
CA ALA A 159 2.69 11.96 4.74
C ALA A 159 2.48 11.61 6.21
N ARG A 160 1.23 11.39 6.64
CA ARG A 160 0.89 11.05 8.02
C ARG A 160 0.68 9.54 8.23
N LEU A 161 0.62 8.77 7.15
CA LEU A 161 0.17 7.37 7.26
C LEU A 161 1.05 6.56 8.19
N TRP A 162 2.36 6.68 8.10
CA TRP A 162 3.29 5.96 8.96
C TRP A 162 3.00 6.20 10.45
N SER A 163 2.88 7.47 10.83
CA SER A 163 2.56 7.84 12.21
C SER A 163 1.16 7.40 12.63
N ASP A 164 0.18 7.58 11.74
CA ASP A 164 -1.21 7.25 12.05
C ASP A 164 -1.41 5.75 12.26
N VAL A 165 -0.78 4.92 11.42
CA VAL A 165 -0.86 3.46 11.57
C VAL A 165 -0.22 3.03 12.89
N LEU A 166 0.94 3.59 13.24
CA LEU A 166 1.62 3.24 14.49
C LEU A 166 0.84 3.71 15.73
N ARG A 167 0.26 4.91 15.68
CA ARG A 167 -0.48 5.45 16.82
C ARG A 167 -1.73 4.64 17.19
N ARG A 168 -2.33 3.99 16.21
CA ARG A 168 -3.54 3.19 16.46
C ARG A 168 -3.24 1.81 17.06
N GLN A 169 -1.97 1.43 17.16
CA GLN A 169 -1.60 0.16 17.79
C GLN A 169 -1.76 0.26 19.31
N ARG A 170 -2.07 -0.87 19.97
CA ARG A 170 -2.35 -0.92 21.41
C ARG A 170 -1.13 -1.27 22.25
N ASP A 171 0.01 -1.42 21.63
CA ASP A 171 1.25 -1.80 22.27
C ASP A 171 2.29 -0.69 22.19
N ASN A 172 3.54 -1.03 22.43
CA ASN A 172 4.64 -0.07 22.41
C ASN A 172 4.89 0.55 21.04
N LEU A 173 4.30 0.02 19.96
CA LEU A 173 4.47 0.58 18.62
C LEU A 173 3.94 2.00 18.52
N ALA A 174 2.93 2.35 19.31
CA ALA A 174 2.40 3.72 19.32
C ALA A 174 3.49 4.75 19.66
N PHE A 175 4.47 4.39 20.47
CA PHE A 175 5.56 5.28 20.83
C PHE A 175 6.57 5.50 19.69
N VAL A 176 6.67 4.56 18.75
CA VAL A 176 7.56 4.69 17.60
C VAL A 176 7.15 5.86 16.71
N ALA A 177 5.86 6.20 16.70
CA ALA A 177 5.35 7.34 15.93
C ALA A 177 5.98 8.68 16.39
N LEU A 178 6.52 8.72 17.59
CA LEU A 178 7.15 9.92 18.17
C LEU A 178 8.63 10.05 17.79
N PHE A 179 9.21 9.03 17.12
CA PHE A 179 10.62 9.11 16.72
C PHE A 179 10.81 10.26 15.74
N PRO A 180 11.84 11.12 15.95
CA PRO A 180 12.12 12.20 15.01
C PRO A 180 12.53 11.66 13.65
N ASP A 181 12.21 12.42 12.62
CA ASP A 181 12.53 12.04 11.24
C ASP A 181 14.05 11.99 11.01
N GLU A 182 14.78 12.85 11.71
CA GLU A 182 16.24 12.86 11.71
C GLU A 182 16.74 12.77 13.16
N PRO A 183 17.04 11.56 13.66
CA PRO A 183 17.41 11.36 15.07
C PRO A 183 18.63 12.17 15.52
N ASP A 184 19.53 12.51 14.60
CA ASP A 184 20.76 13.24 14.92
C ASP A 184 20.54 14.73 15.17
N LEU A 185 19.33 15.24 14.98
CA LEU A 185 18.99 16.64 15.19
C LEU A 185 18.41 16.93 16.57
N ASN A 186 18.39 15.95 17.44
CA ASN A 186 17.91 16.14 18.82
C ASN A 186 19.03 16.55 19.77
#